data_a301d9e463911bb236aed682be86bd4e
#
_entry.id   a301d9e463911bb236aed682be86bd4e
#
_cell.length_a   1.000
_cell.length_b   1.000
_cell.length_c   1.000
_cell.angle_alpha   90.00
_cell.angle_beta   90.00
_cell.angle_gamma   90.00
#
_symmetry.space_group_name_H-M   'P 1'
#
loop_
_entity.id
_entity.type
_entity.pdbx_description
1 polymer ?
#
loop_
_entity_poly.entity_id
_entity_poly.type
_entity_poly.pdbx_seq_one_letter_code
_entity_poly.pdbx_strand_id
1 'polypeptide(L)'
;MQHPYLATFGRSGFYAVIAATLAACANLPGESASAALQRANTAMGGTALKGISFAGSGTGATFGQAYLAGQAWPKIIYSSFSRVADYENAAFREDAARSRAEPNGGGAVPLMGTGEQRTTGLMRGASAWNMVGPAPVAAPVAYDMRVHDLWTTPHGVIKAAMANNPTSALRIVDGKTFTAVSFAVPGRYRATALINAAGLVEQIESTQPHPVTGDTASTIRFSDYKDTGGVKFPMRIQQSMGGYPVLDLTVSDVKPNVPAGIEEPALVSAFTENVVATKVADGVWHLAGGSHNSVAIEMKDHVIVVESPLYDGRAVPMLAEAKKLSPGKPIRFVVNSHHHFDHSGGLRSAVAEGATLVTSELSRPFFEAAMANPNSIKPDAMQTSGKKAFVTGVNGKRSFTDGVRVVDVYYIEGSLHANGFLMVHMPKEKLLIEADAYTPGAPNTPAPAVPNALHVNLVQNIERLNLGVDQILPLHGRVVPLSELYIAIGKKM
;
A
#
# COMPACT_ATOMS: atom_id res chain seq x y z
N MET A 1 -48.69 -36.23 -7.85
CA MET A 1 -48.74 -35.58 -9.18
C MET A 1 -47.87 -34.34 -9.08
N GLN A 2 -46.89 -34.27 -10.00
CA GLN A 2 -46.04 -33.15 -10.41
C GLN A 2 -45.04 -32.61 -9.39
N HIS A 3 -43.78 -33.01 -9.59
CA HIS A 3 -42.56 -32.37 -9.12
C HIS A 3 -42.33 -31.01 -9.85
N PRO A 4 -41.69 -30.03 -9.21
CA PRO A 4 -40.94 -29.02 -9.95
C PRO A 4 -39.43 -29.26 -9.87
N TYR A 5 -38.80 -28.95 -10.99
CA TYR A 5 -37.43 -29.04 -11.38
C TYR A 5 -36.46 -28.32 -10.43
N LEU A 6 -35.43 -29.04 -10.03
CA LEU A 6 -34.16 -28.47 -9.51
C LEU A 6 -33.32 -27.92 -10.67
N ALA A 7 -33.18 -26.64 -10.74
CA ALA A 7 -32.22 -25.97 -11.62
C ALA A 7 -30.84 -25.96 -10.93
N THR A 8 -29.95 -26.80 -11.41
CA THR A 8 -28.52 -26.78 -11.08
C THR A 8 -27.86 -25.58 -11.72
N PHE A 9 -27.53 -24.55 -10.95
CA PHE A 9 -26.63 -23.48 -11.36
C PHE A 9 -25.20 -23.98 -11.32
N GLY A 10 -24.64 -24.26 -12.51
CA GLY A 10 -23.24 -24.56 -12.70
C GLY A 10 -22.39 -23.33 -12.35
N ARG A 11 -21.55 -23.47 -11.31
CA ARG A 11 -20.47 -22.52 -11.00
C ARG A 11 -19.35 -22.74 -12.01
N SER A 12 -19.39 -22.01 -13.14
CA SER A 12 -18.24 -21.86 -14.01
C SER A 12 -17.35 -20.77 -13.44
N GLY A 13 -16.39 -21.15 -12.58
CA GLY A 13 -15.30 -20.30 -12.17
C GLY A 13 -14.37 -20.07 -13.35
N PHE A 14 -14.39 -18.89 -13.95
CA PHE A 14 -13.37 -18.44 -14.88
C PHE A 14 -12.11 -18.10 -14.09
N TYR A 15 -11.22 -19.07 -13.89
CA TYR A 15 -9.82 -18.80 -13.59
C TYR A 15 -9.17 -18.35 -14.90
N ALA A 16 -9.01 -17.05 -15.08
CA ALA A 16 -8.14 -16.51 -16.10
C ALA A 16 -6.70 -16.79 -15.67
N VAL A 17 -6.20 -17.96 -16.03
CA VAL A 17 -4.76 -18.22 -16.09
C VAL A 17 -4.23 -17.31 -17.19
N ILE A 18 -3.61 -16.20 -16.82
CA ILE A 18 -2.78 -15.40 -17.72
C ILE A 18 -1.54 -16.25 -17.98
N ALA A 19 -1.64 -17.14 -18.95
CA ALA A 19 -0.48 -17.74 -19.57
C ALA A 19 0.29 -16.59 -20.22
N ALA A 20 1.44 -16.23 -19.64
CA ALA A 20 2.42 -15.40 -20.32
C ALA A 20 2.88 -16.16 -21.56
N THR A 21 2.23 -15.91 -22.67
CA THR A 21 2.75 -16.28 -23.98
C THR A 21 4.03 -15.48 -24.19
N LEU A 22 5.16 -16.11 -23.94
CA LEU A 22 6.45 -15.71 -24.52
C LEU A 22 6.29 -15.82 -26.06
N ALA A 23 5.74 -14.79 -26.66
CA ALA A 23 5.87 -14.60 -28.10
C ALA A 23 7.36 -14.42 -28.34
N ALA A 24 7.99 -15.40 -28.97
CA ALA A 24 9.32 -15.27 -29.53
C ALA A 24 9.24 -14.18 -30.59
N CYS A 25 9.50 -12.93 -30.22
CA CYS A 25 9.67 -11.82 -31.15
C CYS A 25 10.96 -12.10 -31.90
N ALA A 26 10.86 -12.39 -33.20
CA ALA A 26 12.00 -12.34 -34.10
C ALA A 26 12.66 -10.96 -33.91
N ASN A 27 13.92 -10.93 -33.44
CA ASN A 27 14.73 -9.74 -33.34
C ASN A 27 15.01 -9.20 -34.75
N LEU A 28 14.14 -8.33 -35.25
CA LEU A 28 14.48 -7.47 -36.38
C LEU A 28 15.59 -6.53 -35.89
N PRO A 29 16.65 -6.28 -36.70
CA PRO A 29 17.69 -5.35 -36.31
C PRO A 29 17.07 -3.96 -36.14
N GLY A 30 16.90 -3.57 -34.89
CA GLY A 30 16.31 -2.29 -34.49
C GLY A 30 17.41 -1.27 -34.19
N GLU A 31 17.00 -0.03 -34.02
CA GLU A 31 17.83 1.08 -33.53
C GLU A 31 18.49 0.67 -32.18
N SER A 32 19.78 1.02 -31.99
CA SER A 32 20.43 0.76 -30.71
C SER A 32 19.77 1.53 -29.57
N ALA A 33 19.84 1.01 -28.33
CA ALA A 33 19.27 1.70 -27.17
C ALA A 33 19.81 3.12 -27.01
N SER A 34 21.11 3.34 -27.21
CA SER A 34 21.73 4.67 -27.14
C SER A 34 21.16 5.61 -28.19
N ALA A 35 20.99 5.17 -29.45
CA ALA A 35 20.44 5.99 -30.52
C ALA A 35 18.97 6.34 -30.25
N ALA A 36 18.16 5.36 -29.82
CA ALA A 36 16.76 5.57 -29.46
C ALA A 36 16.59 6.57 -28.31
N LEU A 37 17.42 6.45 -27.28
CA LEU A 37 17.41 7.37 -26.13
C LEU A 37 17.85 8.79 -26.52
N GLN A 38 18.89 8.93 -27.35
CA GLN A 38 19.33 10.25 -27.85
C GLN A 38 18.25 10.91 -28.70
N ARG A 39 17.63 10.14 -29.60
CA ARG A 39 16.52 10.61 -30.44
C ARG A 39 15.34 11.07 -29.58
N ALA A 40 14.94 10.26 -28.58
CA ALA A 40 13.85 10.62 -27.66
C ALA A 40 14.18 11.84 -26.81
N ASN A 41 15.39 11.88 -26.23
CA ASN A 41 15.85 13.02 -25.42
C ASN A 41 15.85 14.33 -26.21
N THR A 42 16.33 14.32 -27.48
CA THR A 42 16.30 15.48 -28.37
C THR A 42 14.88 15.84 -28.76
N ALA A 43 14.07 14.88 -29.19
CA ALA A 43 12.69 15.10 -29.64
C ALA A 43 11.78 15.68 -28.56
N MET A 44 12.03 15.33 -27.30
CA MET A 44 11.26 15.82 -26.15
C MET A 44 11.89 17.04 -25.47
N GLY A 45 13.02 17.59 -25.99
CA GLY A 45 13.68 18.72 -25.35
C GLY A 45 14.38 18.43 -24.04
N GLY A 46 14.75 17.16 -23.81
CA GLY A 46 15.26 16.65 -22.52
C GLY A 46 16.74 17.00 -22.24
N THR A 47 17.51 17.47 -23.24
CA THR A 47 18.97 17.65 -23.15
C THR A 47 19.38 18.64 -22.04
N ALA A 48 18.69 19.77 -21.93
CA ALA A 48 18.97 20.80 -20.92
C ALA A 48 17.97 20.73 -19.74
N LEU A 49 17.12 19.69 -19.71
CA LEU A 49 16.07 19.55 -18.69
C LEU A 49 16.66 18.98 -17.39
N LYS A 50 16.71 19.79 -16.34
CA LYS A 50 17.15 19.44 -15.00
C LYS A 50 16.02 18.92 -14.11
N GLY A 51 14.82 19.43 -14.34
CA GLY A 51 13.62 19.03 -13.62
C GLY A 51 12.37 19.53 -14.33
N ILE A 52 11.22 19.02 -13.93
CA ILE A 52 9.93 19.41 -14.47
C ILE A 52 8.88 19.49 -13.36
N SER A 53 8.08 20.53 -13.40
CA SER A 53 6.87 20.64 -12.59
C SER A 53 5.66 20.56 -13.50
N PHE A 54 4.65 19.81 -13.11
CA PHE A 54 3.36 19.75 -13.80
C PHE A 54 2.20 19.71 -12.82
N ALA A 55 1.08 20.26 -13.24
CA ALA A 55 -0.13 20.30 -12.44
C ALA A 55 -1.36 19.97 -13.29
N GLY A 56 -2.43 19.52 -12.65
CA GLY A 56 -3.67 19.13 -13.30
C GLY A 56 -4.75 18.72 -12.35
N SER A 57 -5.76 18.04 -12.88
CA SER A 57 -6.86 17.44 -12.13
C SER A 57 -7.27 16.11 -12.77
N GLY A 58 -8.02 15.31 -12.06
CA GLY A 58 -8.41 14.02 -12.60
C GLY A 58 -8.97 13.06 -11.57
N THR A 59 -8.75 11.78 -11.79
CA THR A 59 -9.14 10.72 -10.87
C THR A 59 -7.95 9.87 -10.50
N GLY A 60 -8.03 9.24 -9.33
CA GLY A 60 -7.06 8.27 -8.87
C GLY A 60 -7.70 7.17 -8.06
N ALA A 61 -6.88 6.44 -7.34
CA ALA A 61 -7.34 5.42 -6.43
C ALA A 61 -6.47 5.37 -5.17
N THR A 62 -7.06 4.94 -4.06
CA THR A 62 -6.31 4.70 -2.82
C THR A 62 -5.69 3.31 -2.90
N PHE A 63 -4.45 3.27 -3.40
CA PHE A 63 -3.69 2.04 -3.61
C PHE A 63 -3.58 1.20 -2.34
N GLY A 64 -3.88 -0.09 -2.44
CA GLY A 64 -3.81 -1.02 -1.32
C GLY A 64 -5.00 -0.99 -0.36
N GLN A 65 -6.06 -0.20 -0.65
CA GLN A 65 -7.17 0.04 0.26
C GLN A 65 -8.51 -0.51 -0.28
N ALA A 66 -8.47 -1.59 -1.06
CA ALA A 66 -9.67 -2.20 -1.64
C ALA A 66 -10.69 -2.60 -0.55
N TYR A 67 -11.98 -2.47 -0.85
CA TYR A 67 -13.02 -2.97 0.04
C TYR A 67 -13.03 -4.50 0.15
N LEU A 68 -12.79 -5.18 -0.96
CA LEU A 68 -12.59 -6.62 -1.05
C LEU A 68 -11.14 -6.92 -1.44
N ALA A 69 -10.51 -7.85 -0.76
CA ALA A 69 -9.15 -8.29 -1.07
C ALA A 69 -9.03 -8.73 -2.54
N GLY A 70 -8.01 -8.21 -3.25
CA GLY A 70 -7.79 -8.54 -4.65
C GLY A 70 -8.73 -7.85 -5.65
N GLN A 71 -9.50 -6.87 -5.21
CA GLN A 71 -10.35 -6.03 -6.06
C GLN A 71 -9.69 -4.67 -6.37
N ALA A 72 -10.36 -3.88 -7.22
CA ALA A 72 -9.94 -2.54 -7.56
C ALA A 72 -9.85 -1.62 -6.32
N TRP A 73 -8.93 -0.67 -6.37
CA TRP A 73 -8.73 0.32 -5.33
C TRP A 73 -9.88 1.34 -5.29
N PRO A 74 -10.25 1.86 -4.09
CA PRO A 74 -11.29 2.87 -3.98
C PRO A 74 -10.95 4.12 -4.78
N LYS A 75 -11.87 4.55 -5.62
CA LYS A 75 -11.71 5.70 -6.49
C LYS A 75 -11.73 7.00 -5.71
N ILE A 76 -10.83 7.90 -6.06
CA ILE A 76 -10.76 9.28 -5.57
C ILE A 76 -10.79 10.27 -6.72
N ILE A 77 -11.16 11.51 -6.40
CA ILE A 77 -11.13 12.65 -7.31
C ILE A 77 -10.02 13.58 -6.87
N TYR A 78 -9.13 13.94 -7.77
CA TYR A 78 -8.16 15.00 -7.59
C TYR A 78 -8.74 16.32 -8.12
N SER A 79 -9.17 17.22 -7.23
CA SER A 79 -9.54 18.59 -7.58
C SER A 79 -8.31 19.41 -7.96
N SER A 80 -7.17 19.12 -7.35
CA SER A 80 -5.86 19.58 -7.79
C SER A 80 -4.80 18.50 -7.55
N PHE A 81 -3.85 18.45 -8.45
CA PHE A 81 -2.68 17.58 -8.38
C PHE A 81 -1.49 18.34 -8.93
N SER A 82 -0.35 18.28 -8.27
CA SER A 82 0.90 18.76 -8.82
C SER A 82 2.06 17.87 -8.43
N ARG A 83 3.04 17.77 -9.35
CA ARG A 83 4.26 16.97 -9.12
C ARG A 83 5.47 17.75 -9.61
N VAL A 84 6.53 17.74 -8.80
CA VAL A 84 7.86 18.23 -9.15
C VAL A 84 8.80 17.04 -9.20
N ALA A 85 9.41 16.82 -10.35
CA ALA A 85 10.45 15.84 -10.59
C ALA A 85 11.77 16.58 -10.84
N ASP A 86 12.66 16.57 -9.85
CA ASP A 86 13.99 17.15 -9.93
C ASP A 86 15.00 16.04 -10.26
N TYR A 87 15.39 15.95 -11.51
CA TYR A 87 16.30 14.91 -12.00
C TYR A 87 17.76 15.18 -11.61
N GLU A 88 18.13 16.46 -11.43
CA GLU A 88 19.49 16.86 -11.07
C GLU A 88 19.82 16.48 -9.64
N ASN A 89 18.87 16.66 -8.71
CA ASN A 89 19.05 16.39 -7.29
C ASN A 89 18.40 15.06 -6.86
N ALA A 90 17.80 14.29 -7.78
CA ALA A 90 17.02 13.10 -7.49
C ALA A 90 15.97 13.37 -6.38
N ALA A 91 15.20 14.45 -6.53
CA ALA A 91 14.20 14.86 -5.55
C ALA A 91 12.79 14.91 -6.17
N PHE A 92 11.79 14.64 -5.32
CA PHE A 92 10.41 14.49 -5.71
C PHE A 92 9.49 15.21 -4.71
N ARG A 93 8.48 15.89 -5.24
CA ARG A 93 7.38 16.44 -4.45
C ARG A 93 6.06 16.20 -5.18
N GLU A 94 5.05 15.81 -4.43
CA GLU A 94 3.68 15.70 -4.90
C GLU A 94 2.74 16.38 -3.91
N ASP A 95 1.91 17.29 -4.41
CA ASP A 95 0.84 17.93 -3.68
C ASP A 95 -0.48 17.54 -4.32
N ALA A 96 -1.44 17.12 -3.52
CA ALA A 96 -2.76 16.75 -4.01
C ALA A 96 -3.86 17.23 -3.07
N ALA A 97 -4.95 17.71 -3.66
CA ALA A 97 -6.22 17.91 -3.01
C ALA A 97 -7.19 16.86 -3.56
N ARG A 98 -7.72 16.03 -2.69
CA ARG A 98 -8.48 14.84 -3.07
C ARG A 98 -9.74 14.66 -2.24
N SER A 99 -10.77 14.13 -2.86
CA SER A 99 -12.00 13.71 -2.20
C SER A 99 -12.35 12.28 -2.58
N ARG A 100 -13.17 11.65 -1.76
CA ARG A 100 -13.60 10.27 -1.98
C ARG A 100 -14.70 10.21 -3.02
N ALA A 101 -14.62 9.26 -3.95
CA ALA A 101 -15.63 9.01 -4.96
C ALA A 101 -16.51 7.79 -4.66
N GLU A 102 -16.08 6.92 -3.75
CA GLU A 102 -16.76 5.67 -3.42
C GLU A 102 -16.99 5.51 -1.90
N PRO A 103 -18.14 4.98 -1.47
CA PRO A 103 -18.48 4.91 -0.04
C PRO A 103 -17.71 3.84 0.72
N ASN A 104 -17.37 2.73 0.07
CA ASN A 104 -16.74 1.56 0.70
C ASN A 104 -15.25 1.48 0.40
N GLY A 105 -14.51 0.86 1.30
CA GLY A 105 -13.06 0.75 1.25
C GLY A 105 -12.38 1.79 2.13
N GLY A 106 -11.21 1.43 2.61
CA GLY A 106 -10.53 2.15 3.65
C GLY A 106 -9.61 3.26 3.20
N GLY A 107 -8.65 3.52 4.05
CA GLY A 107 -7.55 4.41 3.85
C GLY A 107 -7.69 5.78 4.48
N ALA A 108 -6.59 6.53 4.44
CA ALA A 108 -6.50 7.90 4.94
C ALA A 108 -7.24 8.93 4.08
N VAL A 109 -8.17 8.48 3.24
CA VAL A 109 -9.00 9.35 2.40
C VAL A 109 -10.22 9.76 3.21
N PRO A 110 -10.71 11.00 3.10
CA PRO A 110 -11.91 11.42 3.80
C PRO A 110 -13.07 10.48 3.50
N LEU A 111 -13.95 10.27 4.48
CA LEU A 111 -15.23 9.59 4.22
C LEU A 111 -16.07 10.39 3.22
N MET A 112 -16.99 9.73 2.54
CA MET A 112 -17.93 10.38 1.62
C MET A 112 -18.62 11.56 2.31
N GLY A 113 -18.64 12.71 1.62
CA GLY A 113 -19.30 13.93 2.13
C GLY A 113 -18.50 14.70 3.19
N THR A 114 -17.31 14.26 3.61
CA THR A 114 -16.50 14.97 4.62
C THR A 114 -15.58 16.04 4.04
N GLY A 115 -15.61 16.24 2.71
CA GLY A 115 -14.85 17.29 2.04
C GLY A 115 -13.53 16.82 1.43
N GLU A 116 -12.64 17.78 1.22
CA GLU A 116 -11.36 17.61 0.55
C GLU A 116 -10.22 17.40 1.55
N GLN A 117 -9.36 16.46 1.29
CA GLN A 117 -8.11 16.23 2.02
C GLN A 117 -6.92 16.70 1.19
N ARG A 118 -6.02 17.47 1.81
CA ARG A 118 -4.75 17.88 1.20
C ARG A 118 -3.61 17.01 1.70
N THR A 119 -2.76 16.60 0.77
CA THR A 119 -1.59 15.77 1.06
C THR A 119 -0.37 16.34 0.36
N THR A 120 0.77 16.33 1.03
CA THR A 120 2.08 16.66 0.46
C THR A 120 3.05 15.54 0.79
N GLY A 121 3.60 14.93 -0.24
CA GLY A 121 4.62 13.89 -0.14
C GLY A 121 5.93 14.33 -0.78
N LEU A 122 7.07 14.10 -0.12
CA LEU A 122 8.38 14.49 -0.60
C LEU A 122 9.37 13.33 -0.49
N MET A 123 10.41 13.39 -1.34
CA MET A 123 11.55 12.48 -1.29
C MET A 123 12.80 13.21 -1.76
N ARG A 124 13.92 12.98 -1.08
CA ARG A 124 15.26 13.38 -1.48
C ARG A 124 16.30 12.49 -0.81
N GLY A 125 17.41 12.26 -1.50
CA GLY A 125 18.49 11.43 -0.96
C GLY A 125 18.02 10.00 -0.67
N ALA A 126 18.12 9.58 0.59
CA ALA A 126 17.68 8.27 1.05
C ALA A 126 16.33 8.31 1.83
N SER A 127 15.68 9.46 1.88
CA SER A 127 14.54 9.72 2.74
C SER A 127 13.28 10.09 1.97
N ALA A 128 12.14 9.67 2.52
CA ALA A 128 10.81 10.15 2.12
C ALA A 128 10.05 10.63 3.35
N TRP A 129 9.21 11.65 3.17
CA TRP A 129 8.40 12.20 4.24
C TRP A 129 7.09 12.79 3.71
N ASN A 130 6.12 12.91 4.60
CA ASN A 130 4.88 13.62 4.36
C ASN A 130 4.86 14.91 5.18
N MET A 131 4.13 15.91 4.71
CA MET A 131 3.80 17.07 5.54
C MET A 131 2.47 16.82 6.26
N VAL A 132 2.49 16.97 7.58
CA VAL A 132 1.28 16.96 8.44
C VAL A 132 1.15 18.36 9.03
N GLY A 133 0.30 19.18 8.41
CA GLY A 133 0.36 20.63 8.64
C GLY A 133 1.75 21.16 8.25
N PRO A 134 2.43 21.92 9.12
CA PRO A 134 3.78 22.42 8.85
C PRO A 134 4.89 21.40 9.18
N ALA A 135 4.57 20.27 9.82
CA ALA A 135 5.56 19.33 10.31
C ALA A 135 5.93 18.25 9.29
N PRO A 136 7.24 18.02 9.01
CA PRO A 136 7.68 16.87 8.24
C PRO A 136 7.62 15.61 9.11
N VAL A 137 6.99 14.56 8.58
CA VAL A 137 6.87 13.24 9.21
C VAL A 137 7.50 12.20 8.29
N ALA A 138 8.48 11.47 8.79
CA ALA A 138 9.16 10.44 8.01
C ALA A 138 8.17 9.39 7.48
N ALA A 139 8.32 8.99 6.22
CA ALA A 139 7.47 8.05 5.53
C ALA A 139 8.32 7.04 4.73
N PRO A 140 9.16 6.23 5.40
CA PRO A 140 10.11 5.34 4.72
C PRO A 140 9.44 4.32 3.81
N VAL A 141 8.21 3.88 4.13
CA VAL A 141 7.43 2.98 3.27
C VAL A 141 7.12 3.59 1.89
N ALA A 142 7.05 4.91 1.77
CA ALA A 142 6.76 5.61 0.51
C ALA A 142 8.01 5.83 -0.36
N TYR A 143 9.21 5.55 0.15
CA TYR A 143 10.46 5.90 -0.52
C TYR A 143 10.60 5.24 -1.89
N ASP A 144 10.48 3.91 -1.98
CA ASP A 144 10.69 3.18 -3.23
C ASP A 144 9.66 3.58 -4.31
N MET A 145 8.41 3.83 -3.91
CA MET A 145 7.36 4.30 -4.82
C MET A 145 7.67 5.71 -5.35
N ARG A 146 8.12 6.64 -4.51
CA ARG A 146 8.47 8.00 -4.94
C ARG A 146 9.72 8.05 -5.82
N VAL A 147 10.71 7.18 -5.56
CA VAL A 147 11.86 6.99 -6.47
C VAL A 147 11.37 6.48 -7.83
N HIS A 148 10.48 5.49 -7.84
CA HIS A 148 9.88 4.99 -9.07
C HIS A 148 9.12 6.10 -9.81
N ASP A 149 8.25 6.85 -9.14
CA ASP A 149 7.45 7.93 -9.74
C ASP A 149 8.31 9.09 -10.30
N LEU A 150 9.42 9.42 -9.65
CA LEU A 150 10.40 10.39 -10.17
C LEU A 150 10.94 9.94 -11.52
N TRP A 151 11.41 8.69 -11.61
CA TRP A 151 12.12 8.18 -12.76
C TRP A 151 11.24 7.55 -13.83
N THR A 152 9.94 7.41 -13.60
CA THR A 152 8.96 6.92 -14.60
C THR A 152 8.11 8.04 -15.20
N THR A 153 8.51 9.28 -15.06
CA THR A 153 8.05 10.38 -15.94
C THR A 153 8.63 10.20 -17.35
N PRO A 154 8.07 10.82 -18.41
CA PRO A 154 8.56 10.63 -19.77
C PRO A 154 10.05 10.96 -19.95
N HIS A 155 10.52 12.05 -19.33
CA HIS A 155 11.93 12.45 -19.37
C HIS A 155 12.78 11.68 -18.36
N GLY A 156 12.21 11.38 -17.19
CA GLY A 156 12.87 10.60 -16.14
C GLY A 156 13.28 9.22 -16.61
N VAL A 157 12.40 8.50 -17.34
CA VAL A 157 12.70 7.16 -17.83
C VAL A 157 13.84 7.14 -18.85
N ILE A 158 13.94 8.18 -19.69
CA ILE A 158 15.06 8.34 -20.64
C ILE A 158 16.37 8.54 -19.89
N LYS A 159 16.39 9.45 -18.90
CA LYS A 159 17.58 9.71 -18.06
C LYS A 159 17.99 8.48 -17.26
N ALA A 160 17.02 7.78 -16.65
CA ALA A 160 17.28 6.56 -15.91
C ALA A 160 17.83 5.44 -16.82
N ALA A 161 17.27 5.27 -18.02
CA ALA A 161 17.75 4.30 -18.99
C ALA A 161 19.19 4.60 -19.43
N MET A 162 19.51 5.86 -19.73
CA MET A 162 20.88 6.26 -20.12
C MET A 162 21.92 5.90 -19.04
N ALA A 163 21.54 5.91 -17.79
CA ALA A 163 22.43 5.62 -16.65
C ALA A 163 22.53 4.12 -16.29
N ASN A 164 21.72 3.21 -16.90
CA ASN A 164 21.55 1.85 -16.42
C ASN A 164 21.65 0.77 -17.50
N ASN A 165 22.65 0.84 -18.37
CA ASN A 165 23.00 -0.19 -19.40
C ASN A 165 21.77 -0.72 -20.16
N PRO A 166 21.06 0.10 -20.92
CA PRO A 166 19.81 -0.28 -21.56
C PRO A 166 20.03 -1.22 -22.75
N THR A 167 19.03 -2.03 -23.01
CA THR A 167 18.87 -2.83 -24.24
C THR A 167 17.69 -2.30 -25.05
N SER A 168 17.65 -2.56 -26.36
CA SER A 168 16.52 -2.19 -27.21
C SER A 168 16.03 -3.35 -28.08
N ALA A 169 14.74 -3.32 -28.39
CA ALA A 169 14.11 -4.23 -29.35
C ALA A 169 12.96 -3.50 -30.06
N LEU A 170 12.60 -3.92 -31.26
CA LEU A 170 11.36 -3.50 -31.89
C LEU A 170 10.19 -4.24 -31.24
N ARG A 171 9.09 -3.52 -30.99
CA ARG A 171 7.89 -4.07 -30.35
C ARG A 171 6.63 -3.50 -31.02
N ILE A 172 5.67 -4.37 -31.31
CA ILE A 172 4.37 -3.95 -31.84
C ILE A 172 3.36 -4.06 -30.69
N VAL A 173 2.68 -2.97 -30.40
CA VAL A 173 1.63 -2.88 -29.39
C VAL A 173 0.43 -2.18 -30.03
N ASP A 174 -0.73 -2.80 -30.00
CA ASP A 174 -1.97 -2.27 -30.59
C ASP A 174 -1.80 -1.81 -32.06
N GLY A 175 -1.02 -2.56 -32.84
CA GLY A 175 -0.73 -2.27 -34.26
C GLY A 175 0.27 -1.15 -34.52
N LYS A 176 0.82 -0.50 -33.48
CA LYS A 176 1.87 0.52 -33.58
C LYS A 176 3.24 -0.07 -33.29
N THR A 177 4.25 0.36 -34.05
CA THR A 177 5.65 -0.06 -33.84
C THR A 177 6.37 0.91 -32.92
N PHE A 178 7.06 0.36 -31.92
CA PHE A 178 7.86 1.11 -30.95
C PHE A 178 9.29 0.57 -30.91
N THR A 179 10.24 1.45 -30.57
CA THR A 179 11.50 1.01 -29.99
C THR A 179 11.30 0.85 -28.49
N ALA A 180 11.32 -0.40 -28.01
CA ALA A 180 11.23 -0.73 -26.60
C ALA A 180 12.64 -0.67 -25.99
N VAL A 181 12.88 0.20 -25.04
CA VAL A 181 14.16 0.35 -24.33
C VAL A 181 13.98 -0.18 -22.91
N SER A 182 14.68 -1.24 -22.58
CA SER A 182 14.58 -1.96 -21.29
C SER A 182 15.85 -1.78 -20.47
N PHE A 183 15.69 -1.56 -19.16
CA PHE A 183 16.78 -1.42 -18.20
C PHE A 183 16.35 -1.85 -16.80
N ALA A 184 17.32 -1.98 -15.89
CA ALA A 184 17.06 -2.25 -14.47
C ALA A 184 17.86 -1.29 -13.60
N VAL A 185 17.20 -0.75 -12.58
CA VAL A 185 17.84 -0.02 -11.49
C VAL A 185 17.95 -0.99 -10.30
N PRO A 186 19.16 -1.47 -9.96
CA PRO A 186 19.35 -2.52 -8.97
C PRO A 186 18.71 -2.20 -7.63
N GLY A 187 17.93 -3.12 -7.07
CA GLY A 187 17.25 -2.96 -5.79
C GLY A 187 16.09 -1.97 -5.80
N ARG A 188 15.68 -1.44 -6.98
CA ARG A 188 14.65 -0.42 -7.10
C ARG A 188 13.51 -0.82 -8.03
N TYR A 189 13.78 -0.99 -9.32
CA TYR A 189 12.78 -1.37 -10.31
C TYR A 189 13.41 -1.85 -11.61
N ARG A 190 12.60 -2.49 -12.44
CA ARG A 190 12.88 -2.75 -13.86
C ARG A 190 11.86 -1.98 -14.69
N ALA A 191 12.29 -1.42 -15.82
CA ALA A 191 11.39 -0.67 -16.69
C ALA A 191 11.68 -0.88 -18.16
N THR A 192 10.64 -0.73 -18.99
CA THR A 192 10.70 -0.70 -20.45
C THR A 192 9.95 0.55 -20.93
N ALA A 193 10.64 1.46 -21.58
CA ALA A 193 10.03 2.62 -22.24
C ALA A 193 9.70 2.27 -23.70
N LEU A 194 8.46 2.50 -24.12
CA LEU A 194 8.01 2.37 -25.50
C LEU A 194 8.10 3.73 -26.18
N ILE A 195 9.08 3.89 -27.08
CA ILE A 195 9.38 5.12 -27.80
C ILE A 195 8.85 4.99 -29.21
N ASN A 196 7.97 5.91 -29.62
CA ASN A 196 7.41 5.94 -30.97
C ASN A 196 8.38 6.49 -32.03
N ALA A 197 8.00 6.48 -33.30
CA ALA A 197 8.80 6.96 -34.40
C ALA A 197 9.16 8.46 -34.29
N ALA A 198 8.31 9.28 -33.65
CA ALA A 198 8.54 10.69 -33.40
C ALA A 198 9.49 10.97 -32.20
N GLY A 199 9.96 9.94 -31.53
CA GLY A 199 10.82 10.05 -30.35
C GLY A 199 10.08 10.35 -29.06
N LEU A 200 8.77 10.17 -29.01
CA LEU A 200 7.97 10.36 -27.79
C LEU A 200 7.81 9.04 -27.02
N VAL A 201 7.89 9.10 -25.70
CA VAL A 201 7.57 7.97 -24.82
C VAL A 201 6.06 7.88 -24.70
N GLU A 202 5.42 6.86 -25.28
CA GLU A 202 3.96 6.68 -25.17
C GLU A 202 3.55 5.77 -23.99
N GLN A 203 4.45 4.87 -23.58
CA GLN A 203 4.16 3.95 -22.46
C GLN A 203 5.45 3.58 -21.72
N ILE A 204 5.32 3.40 -20.42
CA ILE A 204 6.31 2.75 -19.57
C ILE A 204 5.66 1.52 -18.94
N GLU A 205 6.30 0.38 -19.09
CA GLU A 205 6.00 -0.84 -18.34
C GLU A 205 7.10 -1.03 -17.31
N SER A 206 6.74 -1.26 -16.07
CA SER A 206 7.72 -1.41 -14.99
C SER A 206 7.29 -2.46 -13.99
N THR A 207 8.27 -2.93 -13.21
CA THR A 207 8.04 -3.77 -12.03
C THR A 207 8.85 -3.19 -10.89
N GLN A 208 8.22 -3.00 -9.75
CA GLN A 208 8.85 -2.46 -8.55
C GLN A 208 8.54 -3.35 -7.33
N PRO A 209 9.40 -3.37 -6.30
CA PRO A 209 9.15 -4.12 -5.08
C PRO A 209 8.02 -3.49 -4.29
N HIS A 210 7.16 -4.32 -3.71
CA HIS A 210 6.11 -3.86 -2.81
C HIS A 210 6.02 -4.77 -1.58
N PRO A 211 5.89 -4.24 -0.36
CA PRO A 211 5.91 -5.04 0.87
C PRO A 211 4.86 -6.15 0.94
N VAL A 212 3.66 -5.91 0.37
CA VAL A 212 2.57 -6.88 0.39
C VAL A 212 2.57 -7.77 -0.85
N THR A 213 2.65 -7.17 -2.02
CA THR A 213 2.43 -7.86 -3.30
C THR A 213 3.71 -8.32 -4.01
N GLY A 214 4.88 -8.11 -3.38
CA GLY A 214 6.16 -8.50 -3.99
C GLY A 214 6.50 -7.69 -5.25
N ASP A 215 7.05 -8.34 -6.26
CA ASP A 215 7.38 -7.70 -7.55
C ASP A 215 6.09 -7.26 -8.27
N THR A 216 5.72 -6.00 -8.11
CA THR A 216 4.44 -5.44 -8.56
C THR A 216 4.57 -4.72 -9.88
N ALA A 217 3.75 -5.13 -10.86
CA ALA A 217 3.72 -4.52 -12.18
C ALA A 217 3.01 -3.15 -12.16
N SER A 218 3.53 -2.21 -12.94
CA SER A 218 2.94 -0.89 -13.20
C SER A 218 3.02 -0.57 -14.69
N THR A 219 1.99 0.09 -15.21
CA THR A 219 1.97 0.61 -16.58
C THR A 219 1.57 2.07 -16.55
N ILE A 220 2.33 2.93 -17.22
CA ILE A 220 2.04 4.35 -17.34
C ILE A 220 1.91 4.68 -18.83
N ARG A 221 0.80 5.31 -19.22
CA ARG A 221 0.54 5.76 -20.60
C ARG A 221 0.54 7.28 -20.67
N PHE A 222 1.10 7.79 -21.74
CA PHE A 222 1.25 9.21 -22.01
C PHE A 222 0.65 9.55 -23.36
N SER A 223 -0.20 10.58 -23.41
CA SER A 223 -0.80 11.07 -24.66
C SER A 223 -0.90 12.59 -24.67
N ASP A 224 -1.36 13.12 -25.81
CA ASP A 224 -1.65 14.54 -26.00
C ASP A 224 -0.45 15.45 -25.74
N TYR A 225 0.73 15.07 -26.27
CA TYR A 225 1.97 15.82 -26.09
C TYR A 225 1.87 17.25 -26.61
N LYS A 226 2.27 18.21 -25.79
CA LYS A 226 2.39 19.63 -26.17
C LYS A 226 3.81 20.13 -25.90
N ASP A 227 4.23 21.10 -26.70
CA ASP A 227 5.49 21.82 -26.48
C ASP A 227 5.27 22.96 -25.48
N THR A 228 6.13 23.00 -24.47
CA THR A 228 6.11 24.03 -23.44
C THR A 228 7.53 24.54 -23.28
N GLY A 229 7.85 25.63 -24.01
CA GLY A 229 9.17 26.26 -23.99
C GLY A 229 10.29 25.33 -24.48
N GLY A 230 10.05 24.56 -25.53
CA GLY A 230 11.01 23.62 -26.12
C GLY A 230 11.04 22.23 -25.44
N VAL A 231 10.21 21.99 -24.43
CA VAL A 231 10.05 20.71 -23.76
C VAL A 231 8.68 20.13 -24.09
N LYS A 232 8.63 18.98 -24.74
CA LYS A 232 7.38 18.27 -25.01
C LYS A 232 6.97 17.42 -23.82
N PHE A 233 5.77 17.66 -23.29
CA PHE A 233 5.22 16.93 -22.16
C PHE A 233 3.79 16.45 -22.45
N PRO A 234 3.37 15.25 -21.98
CA PRO A 234 2.03 14.75 -22.18
C PRO A 234 1.02 15.54 -21.34
N MET A 235 -0.12 15.86 -21.97
CA MET A 235 -1.24 16.51 -21.28
C MET A 235 -2.21 15.50 -20.67
N ARG A 236 -2.01 14.19 -20.94
CA ARG A 236 -2.74 13.12 -20.26
C ARG A 236 -1.77 12.04 -19.78
N ILE A 237 -1.93 11.66 -18.53
CA ILE A 237 -1.15 10.61 -17.86
C ILE A 237 -2.10 9.62 -17.23
N GLN A 238 -1.97 8.33 -17.60
CA GLN A 238 -2.76 7.26 -17.04
C GLN A 238 -1.83 6.21 -16.45
N GLN A 239 -2.07 5.79 -15.20
CA GLN A 239 -1.26 4.78 -14.53
C GLN A 239 -2.15 3.67 -13.98
N SER A 240 -1.70 2.44 -14.13
CA SER A 240 -2.21 1.26 -13.43
C SER A 240 -1.10 0.61 -12.62
N MET A 241 -1.45 0.00 -11.48
CA MET A 241 -0.53 -0.74 -10.62
C MET A 241 -1.23 -1.99 -10.08
N GLY A 242 -0.53 -3.12 -10.07
CA GLY A 242 -1.12 -4.39 -9.64
C GLY A 242 -2.35 -4.81 -10.45
N GLY A 243 -2.46 -4.36 -11.71
CA GLY A 243 -3.58 -4.65 -12.61
C GLY A 243 -4.76 -3.68 -12.55
N TYR A 244 -4.75 -2.68 -11.64
CA TYR A 244 -5.86 -1.74 -11.47
C TYR A 244 -5.45 -0.29 -11.71
N PRO A 245 -6.34 0.58 -12.21
CA PRO A 245 -6.08 2.01 -12.37
C PRO A 245 -5.76 2.68 -11.03
N VAL A 246 -4.72 3.53 -11.00
CA VAL A 246 -4.32 4.32 -9.83
C VAL A 246 -4.27 5.82 -10.11
N LEU A 247 -4.18 6.23 -11.38
CA LEU A 247 -4.17 7.64 -11.79
C LEU A 247 -4.73 7.78 -13.21
N ASP A 248 -5.56 8.79 -13.43
CA ASP A 248 -5.97 9.32 -14.74
C ASP A 248 -6.00 10.85 -14.62
N LEU A 249 -4.90 11.48 -15.04
CA LEU A 249 -4.63 12.90 -14.87
C LEU A 249 -4.73 13.64 -16.20
N THR A 250 -5.50 14.72 -16.22
CA THR A 250 -5.44 15.75 -17.26
C THR A 250 -4.52 16.87 -16.78
N VAL A 251 -3.38 17.04 -17.46
CA VAL A 251 -2.39 18.06 -17.15
C VAL A 251 -2.84 19.40 -17.73
N SER A 252 -2.78 20.45 -16.93
CA SER A 252 -3.15 21.82 -17.32
C SER A 252 -1.99 22.81 -17.35
N ASP A 253 -0.92 22.53 -16.59
CA ASP A 253 0.26 23.40 -16.49
C ASP A 253 1.54 22.55 -16.46
N VAL A 254 2.58 23.03 -17.17
CA VAL A 254 3.89 22.38 -17.23
C VAL A 254 4.98 23.45 -17.19
N LYS A 255 5.94 23.31 -16.29
CA LYS A 255 7.05 24.26 -16.10
C LYS A 255 8.39 23.51 -16.09
N PRO A 256 9.17 23.57 -17.17
CA PRO A 256 10.53 23.05 -17.21
C PRO A 256 11.48 23.85 -16.30
N ASN A 257 12.44 23.17 -15.69
CA ASN A 257 13.56 23.75 -14.95
C ASN A 257 13.18 24.69 -13.78
N VAL A 258 12.00 24.50 -13.19
CA VAL A 258 11.65 25.22 -11.96
C VAL A 258 12.47 24.64 -10.81
N PRO A 259 13.11 25.48 -9.99
CA PRO A 259 13.79 25.01 -8.79
C PRO A 259 12.82 24.25 -7.87
N ALA A 260 13.17 23.04 -7.51
CA ALA A 260 12.29 22.21 -6.69
C ALA A 260 12.21 22.70 -5.23
N GLY A 261 13.30 23.31 -4.72
CA GLY A 261 13.35 23.81 -3.34
C GLY A 261 13.10 22.72 -2.28
N ILE A 262 13.42 21.46 -2.62
CA ILE A 262 13.20 20.32 -1.73
C ILE A 262 14.46 20.10 -0.91
N GLU A 263 14.37 20.32 0.39
CA GLU A 263 15.44 20.04 1.33
C GLU A 263 15.01 18.92 2.26
N GLU A 264 15.94 18.02 2.55
CA GLU A 264 15.71 16.92 3.48
C GLU A 264 15.77 17.44 4.93
N PRO A 265 14.66 17.37 5.71
CA PRO A 265 14.70 17.84 7.09
C PRO A 265 15.58 16.94 7.97
N ALA A 266 16.37 17.53 8.87
CA ALA A 266 17.23 16.78 9.79
C ALA A 266 16.46 15.75 10.64
N LEU A 267 15.21 16.07 11.02
CA LEU A 267 14.32 15.13 11.74
C LEU A 267 13.97 13.89 10.89
N VAL A 268 13.88 14.04 9.59
CA VAL A 268 13.54 12.94 8.67
C VAL A 268 14.75 12.07 8.40
N SER A 269 15.93 12.67 8.15
CA SER A 269 17.18 11.92 7.94
C SER A 269 17.65 11.18 9.18
N ALA A 270 17.33 11.67 10.38
CA ALA A 270 17.63 11.03 11.66
C ALA A 270 16.59 9.99 12.10
N PHE A 271 15.52 9.79 11.30
CA PHE A 271 14.44 8.87 11.67
C PHE A 271 14.92 7.42 11.76
N THR A 272 14.56 6.77 12.86
CA THR A 272 14.73 5.33 13.06
C THR A 272 13.44 4.72 13.56
N GLU A 273 13.14 3.49 13.13
CA GLU A 273 12.01 2.77 13.68
C GLU A 273 12.22 2.49 15.17
N ASN A 274 11.19 2.74 15.95
CA ASN A 274 11.19 2.52 17.38
C ASN A 274 9.99 1.64 17.77
N VAL A 275 10.19 0.75 18.73
CA VAL A 275 9.16 -0.10 19.30
C VAL A 275 9.10 0.13 20.80
N VAL A 276 7.97 0.62 21.27
CA VAL A 276 7.70 0.84 22.68
C VAL A 276 6.71 -0.22 23.16
N ALA A 277 7.18 -1.15 23.97
CA ALA A 277 6.36 -2.21 24.55
C ALA A 277 5.74 -1.75 25.86
N THR A 278 4.41 -1.79 25.94
CA THR A 278 3.66 -1.51 27.18
C THR A 278 2.88 -2.75 27.59
N LYS A 279 3.15 -3.26 28.78
CA LYS A 279 2.39 -4.39 29.35
C LYS A 279 0.97 -3.92 29.69
N VAL A 280 -0.05 -4.54 29.09
CA VAL A 280 -1.47 -4.20 29.30
C VAL A 280 -2.19 -5.24 30.15
N ALA A 281 -1.71 -6.47 30.11
CA ALA A 281 -2.14 -7.55 31.02
C ALA A 281 -0.97 -8.54 31.20
N ASP A 282 -1.11 -9.51 32.06
CA ASP A 282 -0.09 -10.55 32.20
C ASP A 282 0.07 -11.32 30.88
N GLY A 283 1.31 -11.34 30.33
CA GLY A 283 1.58 -11.96 29.02
C GLY A 283 0.94 -11.25 27.81
N VAL A 284 0.53 -9.98 27.94
CA VAL A 284 -0.03 -9.20 26.82
C VAL A 284 0.64 -7.83 26.75
N TRP A 285 1.21 -7.49 25.61
CA TRP A 285 1.90 -6.23 25.37
C TRP A 285 1.39 -5.52 24.15
N HIS A 286 1.11 -4.23 24.30
CA HIS A 286 0.89 -3.30 23.19
C HIS A 286 2.25 -2.79 22.71
N LEU A 287 2.56 -3.01 21.43
CA LEU A 287 3.82 -2.68 20.78
C LEU A 287 3.60 -1.45 19.91
N ALA A 288 3.76 -0.28 20.49
CA ALA A 288 3.58 0.99 19.81
C ALA A 288 4.79 1.35 18.95
N GLY A 289 4.56 2.15 17.91
CA GLY A 289 5.60 2.73 17.05
C GLY A 289 5.04 3.35 15.79
N GLY A 290 5.35 4.63 15.58
CA GLY A 290 4.84 5.39 14.44
C GLY A 290 3.32 5.45 14.41
N SER A 291 2.74 5.21 13.25
CA SER A 291 1.29 5.28 13.01
C SER A 291 0.56 3.96 13.28
N HIS A 292 1.28 2.82 13.32
CA HIS A 292 0.69 1.49 13.44
C HIS A 292 1.31 0.72 14.59
N ASN A 293 0.46 0.12 15.40
CA ASN A 293 0.82 -0.69 16.55
C ASN A 293 0.62 -2.18 16.24
N SER A 294 1.09 -3.01 17.15
CA SER A 294 0.88 -4.46 17.16
C SER A 294 0.58 -4.90 18.60
N VAL A 295 0.07 -6.10 18.77
CA VAL A 295 -0.09 -6.69 20.10
C VAL A 295 0.59 -8.06 20.14
N ALA A 296 1.46 -8.28 21.13
CA ALA A 296 2.05 -9.58 21.40
C ALA A 296 1.29 -10.26 22.55
N ILE A 297 0.88 -11.49 22.32
CA ILE A 297 0.13 -12.31 23.27
C ILE A 297 0.94 -13.58 23.54
N GLU A 298 1.41 -13.72 24.76
CA GLU A 298 2.13 -14.90 25.21
C GLU A 298 1.16 -16.02 25.55
N MET A 299 1.31 -17.16 24.89
CA MET A 299 0.66 -18.42 25.19
C MET A 299 1.62 -19.33 25.95
N LYS A 300 1.17 -20.51 26.37
CA LYS A 300 1.99 -21.46 27.15
C LYS A 300 3.30 -21.82 26.44
N ASP A 301 3.27 -22.08 25.14
CA ASP A 301 4.41 -22.59 24.35
C ASP A 301 4.74 -21.76 23.10
N HIS A 302 4.03 -20.67 22.85
CA HIS A 302 4.24 -19.81 21.69
C HIS A 302 3.73 -18.37 21.91
N VAL A 303 3.96 -17.52 20.93
CA VAL A 303 3.44 -16.15 20.86
C VAL A 303 2.47 -16.04 19.69
N ILE A 304 1.36 -15.34 19.91
CA ILE A 304 0.48 -14.82 18.86
C ILE A 304 0.77 -13.33 18.74
N VAL A 305 1.05 -12.85 17.52
CA VAL A 305 1.17 -11.43 17.24
C VAL A 305 -0.09 -10.99 16.48
N VAL A 306 -0.72 -9.93 16.94
CA VAL A 306 -1.80 -9.28 16.20
C VAL A 306 -1.22 -8.08 15.48
N GLU A 307 -1.29 -8.11 14.18
CA GLU A 307 -0.75 -7.19 13.18
C GLU A 307 0.78 -7.21 13.03
N SER A 308 1.20 -7.19 11.77
CA SER A 308 2.59 -6.96 11.34
C SER A 308 2.56 -5.93 10.21
N PRO A 309 2.57 -4.62 10.55
CA PRO A 309 2.19 -3.57 9.62
C PRO A 309 3.35 -3.04 8.76
N LEU A 310 3.01 -2.22 7.78
CA LEU A 310 3.81 -1.32 6.98
C LEU A 310 4.87 -1.97 6.08
N TYR A 311 5.98 -2.45 6.60
CA TYR A 311 7.13 -3.00 5.85
C TYR A 311 8.15 -3.66 6.79
N ASP A 312 9.15 -4.34 6.22
CA ASP A 312 10.19 -5.05 6.99
C ASP A 312 10.88 -4.16 8.03
N GLY A 313 11.20 -2.92 7.70
CA GLY A 313 11.87 -2.01 8.63
C GLY A 313 11.08 -1.76 9.92
N ARG A 314 9.74 -1.79 9.87
CA ARG A 314 8.87 -1.72 11.04
C ARG A 314 8.63 -3.08 11.67
N ALA A 315 8.38 -4.09 10.84
CA ALA A 315 7.94 -5.40 11.31
C ALA A 315 9.07 -6.20 12.00
N VAL A 316 10.29 -6.19 11.44
CA VAL A 316 11.42 -6.96 11.99
C VAL A 316 11.76 -6.56 13.43
N PRO A 317 11.97 -5.26 13.77
CA PRO A 317 12.22 -4.87 15.16
C PRO A 317 11.03 -5.14 16.08
N MET A 318 9.80 -5.03 15.61
CA MET A 318 8.59 -5.34 16.37
C MET A 318 8.51 -6.83 16.72
N LEU A 319 8.75 -7.72 15.74
CA LEU A 319 8.79 -9.18 15.98
C LEU A 319 9.95 -9.58 16.90
N ALA A 320 11.10 -8.91 16.79
CA ALA A 320 12.23 -9.11 17.69
C ALA A 320 11.86 -8.73 19.13
N GLU A 321 11.17 -7.60 19.34
CA GLU A 321 10.70 -7.22 20.68
C GLU A 321 9.67 -8.20 21.23
N ALA A 322 8.72 -8.68 20.42
CA ALA A 322 7.76 -9.70 20.83
C ALA A 322 8.44 -11.00 21.33
N LYS A 323 9.51 -11.43 20.64
CA LYS A 323 10.33 -12.60 21.06
C LYS A 323 11.11 -12.33 22.35
N LYS A 324 11.65 -11.13 22.53
CA LYS A 324 12.36 -10.72 23.73
C LYS A 324 11.45 -10.70 24.96
N LEU A 325 10.18 -10.29 24.79
CA LEU A 325 9.18 -10.26 25.85
C LEU A 325 8.69 -11.67 26.26
N SER A 326 8.86 -12.67 25.41
CA SER A 326 8.47 -14.07 25.64
C SER A 326 9.62 -15.03 25.31
N PRO A 327 10.71 -15.04 26.12
CA PRO A 327 11.92 -15.80 25.82
C PRO A 327 11.67 -17.29 25.61
N GLY A 328 12.28 -17.85 24.57
CA GLY A 328 12.19 -19.29 24.25
C GLY A 328 10.91 -19.71 23.56
N LYS A 329 9.95 -18.81 23.34
CA LYS A 329 8.70 -19.10 22.64
C LYS A 329 8.72 -18.61 21.18
N PRO A 330 8.43 -19.45 20.21
CA PRO A 330 8.34 -19.03 18.81
C PRO A 330 7.08 -18.19 18.56
N ILE A 331 7.15 -17.27 17.63
CA ILE A 331 5.95 -16.62 17.07
C ILE A 331 5.29 -17.67 16.15
N ARG A 332 4.17 -18.25 16.59
CA ARG A 332 3.49 -19.31 15.86
C ARG A 332 2.40 -18.79 14.93
N PHE A 333 1.76 -17.70 15.31
CA PHE A 333 0.68 -17.10 14.55
C PHE A 333 0.86 -15.58 14.45
N VAL A 334 0.56 -15.03 13.28
CA VAL A 334 0.32 -13.61 13.08
C VAL A 334 -1.13 -13.45 12.62
N VAL A 335 -1.93 -12.70 13.38
CA VAL A 335 -3.31 -12.38 13.02
C VAL A 335 -3.30 -11.04 12.29
N ASN A 336 -3.76 -11.03 11.04
CA ASN A 336 -3.95 -9.82 10.26
C ASN A 336 -5.41 -9.38 10.40
N SER A 337 -5.63 -8.15 10.82
CA SER A 337 -6.96 -7.59 11.01
C SER A 337 -7.72 -7.50 9.70
N HIS A 338 -7.08 -7.02 8.63
CA HIS A 338 -7.65 -6.93 7.29
C HIS A 338 -6.55 -6.76 6.24
N HIS A 339 -6.93 -6.81 4.96
CA HIS A 339 -6.01 -6.91 3.84
C HIS A 339 -5.41 -5.60 3.35
N HIS A 340 -5.69 -4.46 3.99
CA HIS A 340 -5.09 -3.19 3.58
C HIS A 340 -3.57 -3.21 3.74
N PHE A 341 -2.86 -2.51 2.84
CA PHE A 341 -1.42 -2.70 2.69
C PHE A 341 -0.61 -2.13 3.85
N ASP A 342 -1.10 -1.11 4.51
CA ASP A 342 -0.52 -0.56 5.73
C ASP A 342 -0.62 -1.52 6.93
N HIS A 343 -1.63 -2.41 6.96
CA HIS A 343 -1.77 -3.48 7.95
C HIS A 343 -1.08 -4.78 7.56
N SER A 344 -0.70 -4.92 6.30
CA SER A 344 -0.22 -6.18 5.74
C SER A 344 1.25 -6.16 5.34
N GLY A 345 1.89 -4.99 5.30
CA GLY A 345 3.22 -4.85 4.69
C GLY A 345 4.37 -5.55 5.41
N GLY A 346 4.20 -5.90 6.68
CA GLY A 346 5.17 -6.67 7.45
C GLY A 346 4.86 -8.16 7.61
N LEU A 347 3.77 -8.66 7.01
CA LEU A 347 3.38 -10.07 7.15
C LEU A 347 4.44 -11.04 6.61
N ARG A 348 5.16 -10.64 5.56
CA ARG A 348 6.26 -11.43 5.00
C ARG A 348 7.41 -11.58 6.01
N SER A 349 7.68 -10.57 6.85
CA SER A 349 8.64 -10.69 7.97
C SER A 349 8.17 -11.71 9.02
N ALA A 350 6.86 -11.74 9.35
CA ALA A 350 6.33 -12.73 10.29
C ALA A 350 6.40 -14.16 9.72
N VAL A 351 6.19 -14.35 8.42
CA VAL A 351 6.40 -15.65 7.74
C VAL A 351 7.87 -16.05 7.80
N ALA A 352 8.81 -15.10 7.66
CA ALA A 352 10.24 -15.36 7.82
C ALA A 352 10.60 -15.86 9.22
N GLU A 353 9.88 -15.47 10.27
CA GLU A 353 10.01 -16.03 11.62
C GLU A 353 9.40 -17.44 11.73
N GLY A 354 8.55 -17.85 10.79
CA GLY A 354 7.87 -19.17 10.75
C GLY A 354 6.42 -19.11 11.22
N ALA A 355 5.85 -17.93 11.34
CA ALA A 355 4.46 -17.76 11.73
C ALA A 355 3.48 -18.22 10.65
N THR A 356 2.37 -18.81 11.07
CA THR A 356 1.19 -19.00 10.23
C THR A 356 0.41 -17.71 10.16
N LEU A 357 0.09 -17.24 8.96
CA LEU A 357 -0.78 -16.09 8.74
C LEU A 357 -2.25 -16.48 8.95
N VAL A 358 -2.88 -15.80 9.90
CA VAL A 358 -4.32 -15.91 10.19
C VAL A 358 -5.01 -14.66 9.67
N THR A 359 -5.93 -14.82 8.74
CA THR A 359 -6.67 -13.70 8.12
C THR A 359 -8.13 -14.08 7.94
N SER A 360 -8.96 -13.18 7.43
CA SER A 360 -10.33 -13.54 7.03
C SER A 360 -10.32 -14.59 5.92
N GLU A 361 -11.30 -15.52 5.95
CA GLU A 361 -11.48 -16.48 4.85
C GLU A 361 -11.70 -15.77 3.50
N LEU A 362 -12.29 -14.57 3.51
CA LEU A 362 -12.49 -13.76 2.31
C LEU A 362 -11.17 -13.20 1.74
N SER A 363 -10.18 -12.96 2.60
CA SER A 363 -8.87 -12.44 2.20
C SER A 363 -7.82 -13.52 1.96
N ARG A 364 -8.09 -14.77 2.37
CA ARG A 364 -7.14 -15.89 2.27
C ARG A 364 -6.61 -16.09 0.85
N PRO A 365 -7.42 -16.15 -0.23
CA PRO A 365 -6.91 -16.37 -1.57
C PRO A 365 -5.97 -15.24 -2.05
N PHE A 366 -6.26 -13.99 -1.64
CA PHE A 366 -5.40 -12.84 -1.93
C PHE A 366 -4.02 -13.01 -1.29
N PHE A 367 -3.98 -13.36 0.00
CA PHE A 367 -2.69 -13.53 0.69
C PHE A 367 -1.93 -14.77 0.21
N GLU A 368 -2.60 -15.87 -0.14
CA GLU A 368 -1.94 -17.02 -0.76
C GLU A 368 -1.22 -16.62 -2.05
N ALA A 369 -1.87 -15.82 -2.91
CA ALA A 369 -1.28 -15.32 -4.14
C ALA A 369 -0.17 -14.29 -3.87
N ALA A 370 -0.39 -13.33 -2.97
CA ALA A 370 0.58 -12.28 -2.63
C ALA A 370 1.87 -12.87 -2.00
N MET A 371 1.74 -13.87 -1.12
CA MET A 371 2.88 -14.54 -0.51
C MET A 371 3.63 -15.46 -1.49
N ALA A 372 2.96 -15.98 -2.52
CA ALA A 372 3.61 -16.77 -3.56
C ALA A 372 4.40 -15.90 -4.57
N ASN A 373 4.05 -14.60 -4.67
CA ASN A 373 4.76 -13.70 -5.58
C ASN A 373 6.17 -13.38 -5.04
N PRO A 374 7.23 -13.46 -5.89
CA PRO A 374 8.59 -13.17 -5.45
C PRO A 374 8.78 -11.68 -5.12
N ASN A 375 9.76 -11.38 -4.29
CA ASN A 375 10.31 -10.06 -4.09
C ASN A 375 11.77 -10.04 -4.56
N SER A 376 11.96 -10.27 -5.87
CA SER A 376 13.27 -10.54 -6.47
C SER A 376 14.08 -9.27 -6.71
N ILE A 377 13.42 -8.11 -6.87
CA ILE A 377 14.07 -6.82 -7.12
C ILE A 377 14.74 -6.31 -5.84
N LYS A 378 14.05 -6.42 -4.71
CA LYS A 378 14.53 -6.03 -3.37
C LYS A 378 14.13 -7.13 -2.38
N PRO A 379 14.94 -8.20 -2.24
CA PRO A 379 14.59 -9.32 -1.40
C PRO A 379 14.29 -8.90 0.05
N ASP A 380 13.10 -9.24 0.51
CA ASP A 380 12.64 -9.05 1.88
C ASP A 380 13.07 -10.21 2.80
N ALA A 381 12.68 -10.14 4.08
CA ALA A 381 12.98 -11.17 5.06
C ALA A 381 12.45 -12.56 4.64
N MET A 382 11.23 -12.64 4.08
CA MET A 382 10.66 -13.91 3.61
C MET A 382 11.43 -14.48 2.42
N GLN A 383 11.70 -13.65 1.40
CA GLN A 383 12.49 -14.07 0.22
C GLN A 383 13.89 -14.57 0.64
N THR A 384 14.54 -13.88 1.57
CA THR A 384 15.87 -14.22 2.09
C THR A 384 15.85 -15.51 2.91
N SER A 385 14.80 -15.73 3.72
CA SER A 385 14.69 -16.94 4.55
C SER A 385 14.34 -18.19 3.75
N GLY A 386 13.78 -18.04 2.55
CA GLY A 386 13.26 -19.13 1.72
C GLY A 386 12.03 -19.84 2.30
N LYS A 387 11.43 -19.32 3.38
CA LYS A 387 10.25 -19.91 3.99
C LYS A 387 9.01 -19.65 3.15
N LYS A 388 8.09 -20.63 3.17
CA LYS A 388 6.79 -20.53 2.52
C LYS A 388 5.72 -20.14 3.52
N ALA A 389 4.78 -19.29 3.09
CA ALA A 389 3.66 -18.90 3.92
C ALA A 389 2.63 -20.03 4.05
N PHE A 390 2.14 -20.21 5.28
CA PHE A 390 0.92 -20.95 5.56
C PHE A 390 -0.15 -19.93 5.91
N VAL A 391 -1.23 -19.89 5.11
CA VAL A 391 -2.34 -18.95 5.29
C VAL A 391 -3.57 -19.74 5.73
N THR A 392 -4.24 -19.26 6.77
CA THR A 392 -5.47 -19.87 7.28
C THR A 392 -6.55 -18.81 7.45
N GLY A 393 -7.77 -19.16 7.04
CA GLY A 393 -8.92 -18.25 7.10
C GLY A 393 -9.69 -18.34 8.40
N VAL A 394 -10.30 -17.22 8.76
CA VAL A 394 -11.32 -17.12 9.82
C VAL A 394 -12.67 -16.91 9.15
N ASN A 395 -13.59 -17.83 9.42
CA ASN A 395 -14.97 -17.74 8.96
C ASN A 395 -15.87 -17.53 10.19
N GLY A 396 -16.33 -16.31 10.40
CA GLY A 396 -17.11 -15.89 11.57
C GLY A 396 -16.27 -15.80 12.83
N LYS A 397 -15.85 -16.90 13.41
CA LYS A 397 -15.04 -16.98 14.64
C LYS A 397 -13.97 -18.06 14.55
N ARG A 398 -12.80 -17.77 15.15
CA ARG A 398 -11.77 -18.77 15.45
C ARG A 398 -11.19 -18.53 16.83
N SER A 399 -11.04 -19.59 17.62
CA SER A 399 -10.45 -19.53 18.96
C SER A 399 -9.09 -20.21 18.99
N PHE A 400 -8.14 -19.58 19.66
CA PHE A 400 -6.85 -20.15 20.04
C PHE A 400 -6.83 -20.33 21.55
N THR A 401 -6.41 -21.49 22.03
CA THR A 401 -6.31 -21.75 23.46
C THR A 401 -5.14 -22.69 23.78
N ASP A 402 -4.53 -22.47 24.91
CA ASP A 402 -3.51 -23.34 25.52
C ASP A 402 -4.02 -24.00 26.82
N GLY A 403 -5.33 -23.92 27.09
CA GLY A 403 -5.98 -24.39 28.32
C GLY A 403 -5.94 -23.38 29.47
N VAL A 404 -5.20 -22.28 29.36
CA VAL A 404 -5.08 -21.20 30.37
C VAL A 404 -5.64 -19.89 29.83
N ARG A 405 -5.27 -19.55 28.59
CA ARG A 405 -5.67 -18.35 27.88
C ARG A 405 -6.51 -18.69 26.66
N VAL A 406 -7.43 -17.81 26.37
CA VAL A 406 -8.27 -17.88 25.16
C VAL A 406 -8.06 -16.57 24.38
N VAL A 407 -7.82 -16.69 23.08
CA VAL A 407 -7.73 -15.60 22.12
C VAL A 407 -8.76 -15.89 21.04
N ASP A 408 -9.84 -15.14 21.02
CA ASP A 408 -10.92 -15.26 20.07
C ASP A 408 -10.78 -14.24 18.95
N VAL A 409 -10.75 -14.70 17.71
CA VAL A 409 -10.73 -13.86 16.53
C VAL A 409 -12.11 -13.86 15.90
N TYR A 410 -12.72 -12.69 15.75
CA TYR A 410 -14.06 -12.52 15.22
C TYR A 410 -14.07 -11.71 13.95
N TYR A 411 -15.00 -12.02 13.05
CA TYR A 411 -15.33 -11.20 11.91
C TYR A 411 -16.21 -10.02 12.34
N ILE A 412 -15.87 -8.82 11.88
CA ILE A 412 -16.68 -7.60 12.05
C ILE A 412 -17.70 -7.53 10.91
N GLU A 413 -18.96 -7.80 11.23
CA GLU A 413 -20.04 -7.74 10.25
C GLU A 413 -20.41 -6.30 9.89
N GLY A 414 -20.70 -6.05 8.59
CA GLY A 414 -21.20 -4.77 8.11
C GLY A 414 -20.15 -3.63 8.10
N SER A 415 -18.86 -3.94 8.20
CA SER A 415 -17.82 -2.91 8.11
C SER A 415 -17.84 -2.22 6.74
N LEU A 416 -17.79 -0.89 6.72
CA LEU A 416 -17.63 -0.10 5.50
C LEU A 416 -16.16 0.07 5.12
N HIS A 417 -15.23 -0.22 6.05
CA HIS A 417 -13.80 -0.06 5.86
C HIS A 417 -13.21 -1.17 4.98
N ALA A 418 -13.46 -2.42 5.34
CA ALA A 418 -13.04 -3.59 4.58
C ALA A 418 -14.00 -4.75 4.80
N ASN A 419 -14.31 -5.48 3.74
CA ASN A 419 -14.99 -6.76 3.86
C ASN A 419 -13.95 -7.85 4.20
N GLY A 420 -14.20 -8.61 5.23
CA GLY A 420 -13.19 -9.52 5.79
C GLY A 420 -12.40 -8.91 6.94
N PHE A 421 -12.95 -7.91 7.61
CA PHE A 421 -12.31 -7.24 8.74
C PHE A 421 -12.45 -8.09 10.01
N LEU A 422 -11.34 -8.27 10.74
CA LEU A 422 -11.26 -9.08 11.97
C LEU A 422 -10.92 -8.19 13.17
N MET A 423 -11.43 -8.60 14.33
CA MET A 423 -11.02 -8.11 15.63
C MET A 423 -10.65 -9.30 16.54
N VAL A 424 -9.83 -9.04 17.55
CA VAL A 424 -9.38 -10.07 18.51
C VAL A 424 -9.89 -9.73 19.90
N HIS A 425 -10.51 -10.69 20.55
CA HIS A 425 -11.03 -10.56 21.93
C HIS A 425 -10.36 -11.55 22.85
N MET A 426 -9.96 -11.10 24.03
CA MET A 426 -9.41 -11.91 25.11
C MET A 426 -10.39 -11.89 26.29
N PRO A 427 -11.25 -12.93 26.43
CA PRO A 427 -12.39 -12.89 27.35
C PRO A 427 -11.99 -12.76 28.83
N LYS A 428 -10.94 -13.42 29.26
CA LYS A 428 -10.44 -13.38 30.63
C LYS A 428 -9.87 -12.02 31.00
N GLU A 429 -9.09 -11.45 30.09
CA GLU A 429 -8.43 -10.15 30.25
C GLU A 429 -9.37 -8.98 29.91
N LYS A 430 -10.53 -9.27 29.30
CA LYS A 430 -11.51 -8.30 28.80
C LYS A 430 -10.91 -7.25 27.87
N LEU A 431 -9.99 -7.68 27.00
CA LEU A 431 -9.31 -6.84 26.03
C LEU A 431 -9.90 -7.06 24.64
N LEU A 432 -10.09 -5.96 23.92
CA LEU A 432 -10.42 -5.96 22.49
C LEU A 432 -9.28 -5.33 21.71
N ILE A 433 -8.78 -6.03 20.70
CA ILE A 433 -7.76 -5.55 19.77
C ILE A 433 -8.45 -5.35 18.43
N GLU A 434 -8.33 -4.17 17.87
CA GLU A 434 -8.93 -3.80 16.59
C GLU A 434 -8.03 -2.79 15.86
N ALA A 435 -8.25 -2.60 14.56
CA ALA A 435 -7.45 -1.72 13.72
C ALA A 435 -8.22 -0.42 13.39
N ASP A 436 -8.82 -0.34 12.19
CA ASP A 436 -9.42 0.89 11.65
C ASP A 436 -10.91 1.04 12.00
N ALA A 437 -11.45 0.15 12.84
CA ALA A 437 -12.82 0.28 13.30
C ALA A 437 -12.98 1.42 14.30
N TYR A 438 -11.91 1.73 15.08
CA TYR A 438 -11.87 2.84 16.01
C TYR A 438 -10.45 3.38 16.21
N THR A 439 -10.24 4.64 15.88
CA THR A 439 -9.03 5.39 16.24
C THR A 439 -9.38 6.41 17.32
N PRO A 440 -8.86 6.25 18.55
CA PRO A 440 -9.15 7.18 19.65
C PRO A 440 -8.65 8.60 19.34
N GLY A 441 -9.49 9.58 19.56
CA GLY A 441 -9.08 10.97 19.56
C GLY A 441 -8.20 11.37 20.76
N ALA A 442 -7.93 12.66 20.90
CA ALA A 442 -7.29 13.19 22.11
C ALA A 442 -8.12 12.87 23.35
N PRO A 443 -7.51 12.69 24.53
CA PRO A 443 -8.26 12.49 25.78
C PRO A 443 -9.31 13.57 25.99
N ASN A 444 -10.48 13.19 26.47
CA ASN A 444 -11.63 14.07 26.72
C ASN A 444 -12.22 14.76 25.48
N THR A 445 -12.01 14.20 24.28
CA THR A 445 -12.67 14.67 23.07
C THR A 445 -14.17 14.45 23.21
N PRO A 446 -15.01 15.50 23.05
CA PRO A 446 -16.46 15.35 23.12
C PRO A 446 -16.99 14.52 21.94
N ALA A 447 -18.19 13.94 22.13
CA ALA A 447 -18.89 13.25 21.06
C ALA A 447 -19.08 14.16 19.83
N PRO A 448 -18.81 13.70 18.62
CA PRO A 448 -19.08 14.47 17.42
C PRO A 448 -20.61 14.57 17.19
N ALA A 449 -21.05 15.63 16.52
CA ALA A 449 -22.46 15.80 16.18
C ALA A 449 -23.02 14.65 15.33
N VAL A 450 -22.18 14.08 14.47
CA VAL A 450 -22.48 12.88 13.67
C VAL A 450 -21.41 11.84 14.01
N PRO A 451 -21.78 10.73 14.66
CA PRO A 451 -20.85 9.66 14.97
C PRO A 451 -20.23 9.03 13.71
N ASN A 452 -18.97 8.65 13.81
CA ASN A 452 -18.33 7.88 12.74
C ASN A 452 -19.02 6.51 12.61
N ALA A 453 -19.45 6.18 11.38
CA ALA A 453 -20.16 4.94 11.10
C ALA A 453 -19.33 3.68 11.43
N LEU A 454 -18.01 3.74 11.35
CA LEU A 454 -17.11 2.64 11.72
C LEU A 454 -17.15 2.39 13.23
N HIS A 455 -17.13 3.47 14.03
CA HIS A 455 -17.23 3.37 15.50
C HIS A 455 -18.57 2.77 15.92
N VAL A 456 -19.66 3.21 15.28
CA VAL A 456 -21.01 2.67 15.52
C VAL A 456 -21.05 1.19 15.17
N ASN A 457 -20.51 0.80 14.03
CA ASN A 457 -20.44 -0.59 13.59
C ASN A 457 -19.63 -1.46 14.57
N LEU A 458 -18.51 -0.97 15.09
CA LEU A 458 -17.73 -1.70 16.09
C LEU A 458 -18.56 -1.95 17.36
N VAL A 459 -19.25 -0.92 17.89
CA VAL A 459 -20.12 -1.08 19.06
C VAL A 459 -21.22 -2.11 18.79
N GLN A 460 -21.87 -2.05 17.63
CA GLN A 460 -22.89 -3.03 17.25
C GLN A 460 -22.36 -4.47 17.25
N ASN A 461 -21.13 -4.67 16.78
CA ASN A 461 -20.49 -5.99 16.79
C ASN A 461 -20.11 -6.46 18.21
N ILE A 462 -19.59 -5.57 19.06
CA ILE A 462 -19.32 -5.86 20.48
C ILE A 462 -20.61 -6.32 21.18
N GLU A 463 -21.71 -5.62 20.98
CA GLU A 463 -23.02 -5.92 21.59
C GLU A 463 -23.65 -7.20 21.00
N ARG A 464 -23.67 -7.33 19.67
CA ARG A 464 -24.20 -8.53 18.98
C ARG A 464 -23.52 -9.82 19.45
N LEU A 465 -22.20 -9.75 19.65
CA LEU A 465 -21.39 -10.90 20.09
C LEU A 465 -21.35 -11.03 21.62
N ASN A 466 -21.97 -10.10 22.35
CA ASN A 466 -21.98 -10.06 23.82
C ASN A 466 -20.55 -10.13 24.41
N LEU A 467 -19.61 -9.34 23.87
CA LEU A 467 -18.22 -9.36 24.31
C LEU A 467 -18.04 -8.54 25.59
N GLY A 468 -17.47 -9.15 26.62
CA GLY A 468 -17.06 -8.46 27.83
C GLY A 468 -15.74 -7.72 27.58
N VAL A 469 -15.80 -6.39 27.38
CA VAL A 469 -14.65 -5.54 27.07
C VAL A 469 -14.50 -4.45 28.12
N ASP A 470 -13.32 -4.36 28.74
CA ASP A 470 -12.96 -3.24 29.61
C ASP A 470 -12.05 -2.24 28.89
N GLN A 471 -11.11 -2.74 28.06
CA GLN A 471 -10.15 -1.91 27.30
C GLN A 471 -10.09 -2.31 25.83
N ILE A 472 -9.85 -1.30 25.00
CA ILE A 472 -9.55 -1.46 23.58
C ILE A 472 -8.06 -1.17 23.39
N LEU A 473 -7.38 -2.05 22.64
CA LEU A 473 -6.01 -1.92 22.17
C LEU A 473 -6.03 -1.62 20.67
N PRO A 474 -6.14 -0.36 20.28
CA PRO A 474 -6.21 0.00 18.87
C PRO A 474 -4.85 -0.20 18.19
N LEU A 475 -4.88 -0.67 16.97
CA LEU A 475 -3.67 -0.72 16.14
C LEU A 475 -3.32 0.66 15.55
N HIS A 476 -4.23 1.64 15.75
CA HIS A 476 -3.98 3.06 15.56
C HIS A 476 -4.27 3.85 16.85
N GLY A 477 -3.25 4.51 17.37
CA GLY A 477 -3.38 5.38 18.54
C GLY A 477 -3.11 4.69 19.88
N ARG A 478 -3.72 5.19 20.94
CA ARG A 478 -3.44 4.80 22.34
C ARG A 478 -4.43 3.75 22.85
N VAL A 479 -4.02 2.98 23.84
CA VAL A 479 -4.92 2.09 24.60
C VAL A 479 -5.95 2.94 25.36
N VAL A 480 -7.21 2.53 25.31
CA VAL A 480 -8.34 3.27 25.91
C VAL A 480 -9.35 2.34 26.59
N PRO A 481 -10.11 2.83 27.60
CA PRO A 481 -11.25 2.10 28.11
C PRO A 481 -12.40 2.09 27.06
N LEU A 482 -13.25 1.06 27.07
CA LEU A 482 -14.41 0.95 26.19
C LEU A 482 -15.34 2.16 26.27
N SER A 483 -15.39 2.81 27.44
CA SER A 483 -16.20 4.03 27.64
C SER A 483 -15.87 5.16 26.68
N GLU A 484 -14.61 5.29 26.23
CA GLU A 484 -14.26 6.33 25.26
C GLU A 484 -14.87 6.06 23.88
N LEU A 485 -14.97 4.79 23.45
CA LEU A 485 -15.71 4.45 22.23
C LEU A 485 -17.19 4.76 22.36
N TYR A 486 -17.81 4.50 23.51
CA TYR A 486 -19.20 4.88 23.75
C TYR A 486 -19.41 6.40 23.70
N ILE A 487 -18.51 7.17 24.29
CA ILE A 487 -18.53 8.65 24.18
C ILE A 487 -18.40 9.05 22.71
N ALA A 488 -17.47 8.46 21.95
CA ALA A 488 -17.25 8.79 20.55
C ALA A 488 -18.47 8.56 19.63
N ILE A 489 -19.42 7.72 20.05
CA ILE A 489 -20.69 7.51 19.33
C ILE A 489 -21.89 8.20 19.99
N GLY A 490 -21.66 9.01 21.03
CA GLY A 490 -22.73 9.70 21.76
C GLY A 490 -23.61 8.77 22.62
N LYS A 491 -23.14 7.56 22.94
CA LYS A 491 -23.88 6.61 23.79
C LYS A 491 -23.70 6.99 25.25
N LYS A 492 -24.81 7.17 25.96
CA LYS A 492 -24.79 7.33 27.43
C LYS A 492 -24.48 5.98 28.08
N MET A 493 -23.59 5.96 29.06
CA MET A 493 -23.27 4.80 29.89
C MET A 493 -24.30 4.59 30.97
#